data_8d93f64d5c4faf9f7d04d3ab3e02e763
#
_entry.id   8d93f64d5c4faf9f7d04d3ab3e02e763
#
_cell.length_a   1.000
_cell.length_b   1.000
_cell.length_c   1.000
_cell.angle_alpha   90.00
_cell.angle_beta   90.00
_cell.angle_gamma   90.00
#
_symmetry.space_group_name_H-M   'P 1'
#
loop_
_entity.id
_entity.type
_entity.pdbx_description
1 polymer ?
#
loop_
_entity_poly.entity_id
_entity_poly.type
_entity_poly.pdbx_seq_one_letter_code
_entity_poly.pdbx_strand_id
1 'polypeptide(L)' 'MPDAWSDKRERQYEHIKDSYEDRGVKEDEAEERAARTVNKERREHGETKEQRSRD' A
#
# COMPACT_ATOMS: atom_id res chain seq x y z
N MET A 1 -5.65 -8.76 -3.89
CA MET A 1 -4.42 -8.28 -3.28
C MET A 1 -3.22 -8.79 -4.05
N PRO A 2 -2.24 -7.95 -4.26
CA PRO A 2 -1.02 -8.42 -4.95
C PRO A 2 -0.30 -9.45 -4.10
N ASP A 3 0.09 -10.52 -4.74
CA ASP A 3 0.81 -11.57 -4.03
C ASP A 3 2.21 -11.13 -3.61
N ALA A 4 2.68 -10.03 -4.19
CA ALA A 4 4.03 -9.55 -3.88
C ALA A 4 4.12 -8.90 -2.51
N TRP A 5 2.98 -8.60 -1.91
CA TRP A 5 2.98 -7.95 -0.60
C TRP A 5 3.15 -8.99 0.49
N SER A 6 3.95 -8.65 1.49
CA SER A 6 4.07 -9.48 2.67
C SER A 6 2.83 -9.31 3.55
N ASP A 7 2.67 -10.21 4.52
CA ASP A 7 1.55 -10.11 5.45
C ASP A 7 1.55 -8.76 6.16
N LYS A 8 2.71 -8.28 6.49
CA LYS A 8 2.82 -7.00 7.16
C LYS A 8 2.29 -5.88 6.29
N ARG A 9 2.61 -5.92 5.00
CA ARG A 9 2.12 -4.90 4.08
C ARG A 9 0.63 -5.01 3.85
N GLU A 10 0.11 -6.21 3.83
CA GLU A 10 -1.33 -6.39 3.69
C GLU A 10 -2.07 -5.79 4.87
N ARG A 11 -1.56 -6.02 6.07
CA ARG A 11 -2.18 -5.45 7.25
C ARG A 11 -2.13 -3.93 7.21
N GLN A 12 -1.02 -3.40 6.78
CA GLN A 12 -0.88 -1.97 6.65
C GLN A 12 -1.89 -1.42 5.65
N TYR A 13 -2.06 -2.11 4.54
CA TYR A 13 -3.01 -1.71 3.53
C TYR A 13 -4.43 -1.66 4.10
N GLU A 14 -4.82 -2.73 4.78
CA GLU A 14 -6.16 -2.79 5.33
C GLU A 14 -6.37 -1.71 6.39
N HIS A 15 -5.37 -1.48 7.20
CA HIS A 15 -5.48 -0.46 8.23
C HIS A 15 -5.67 0.92 7.62
N ILE A 16 -4.91 1.22 6.61
CA ILE A 16 -5.01 2.51 5.94
C ILE A 16 -6.35 2.63 5.23
N LYS A 17 -6.77 1.57 4.57
CA LYS A 17 -8.05 1.57 3.89
C LYS A 17 -9.19 1.84 4.87
N ASP A 18 -9.18 1.13 5.99
CA ASP A 18 -10.21 1.32 7.01
C ASP A 18 -10.20 2.77 7.51
N SER A 19 -9.04 3.33 7.69
CA SER A 19 -8.90 4.69 8.16
C SER A 19 -9.56 5.67 7.20
N TYR A 20 -9.36 5.48 5.91
CA TYR A 20 -9.98 6.35 4.92
C TYR A 20 -11.49 6.17 4.90
N GLU A 21 -11.96 4.94 4.99
CA GLU A 21 -13.39 4.68 5.00
C GLU A 21 -14.04 5.29 6.24
N ASP A 22 -13.34 5.28 7.33
CA ASP A 22 -13.85 5.87 8.56
C ASP A 22 -14.00 7.38 8.42
N ARG A 23 -13.23 7.98 7.53
CA ARG A 23 -13.31 9.40 7.26
C ARG A 23 -14.37 9.76 6.23
N GLY A 24 -15.06 8.76 5.70
CA GLY A 24 -16.09 8.99 4.70
C GLY A 24 -15.62 8.85 3.28
N VAL A 25 -14.42 8.36 3.08
CA VAL A 25 -13.92 8.09 1.72
C VAL A 25 -14.57 6.83 1.20
N LYS A 26 -14.99 6.84 -0.06
CA LYS A 26 -15.62 5.67 -0.66
C LYS A 26 -14.63 4.50 -0.70
N GLU A 27 -15.19 3.29 -0.69
CA GLU A 27 -14.36 2.10 -0.65
C GLU A 27 -13.37 2.06 -1.80
N ASP A 28 -13.83 2.37 -3.01
CA ASP A 28 -12.96 2.35 -4.17
C ASP A 28 -11.78 3.30 -4.01
N GLU A 29 -12.06 4.50 -3.55
CA GLU A 29 -11.02 5.48 -3.36
C GLU A 29 -10.12 5.10 -2.19
N ALA A 30 -10.72 4.55 -1.15
CA ALA A 30 -9.93 4.13 0.00
C ALA A 30 -8.93 3.05 -0.40
N GLU A 31 -9.37 2.12 -1.24
CA GLU A 31 -8.47 1.08 -1.71
C GLU A 31 -7.33 1.65 -2.54
N GLU A 32 -7.66 2.56 -3.42
CA GLU A 32 -6.64 3.15 -4.28
C GLU A 32 -5.63 3.94 -3.47
N ARG A 33 -6.11 4.74 -2.53
CA ARG A 33 -5.22 5.56 -1.72
C ARG A 33 -4.34 4.69 -0.82
N ALA A 34 -4.93 3.65 -0.24
CA ALA A 34 -4.17 2.75 0.61
C ALA A 34 -3.09 2.03 -0.19
N ALA A 35 -3.44 1.57 -1.38
CA ALA A 35 -2.46 0.89 -2.23
C ALA A 35 -1.31 1.82 -2.60
N ARG A 36 -1.62 3.06 -2.92
CA ARG A 36 -0.58 4.02 -3.25
C ARG A 36 0.36 4.25 -2.08
N THR A 37 -0.21 4.37 -0.90
CA THR A 37 0.60 4.61 0.29
C THR A 37 1.53 3.44 0.56
N VAL A 38 1.00 2.23 0.47
CA VAL A 38 1.82 1.05 0.70
C VAL A 38 2.91 0.93 -0.35
N ASN A 39 2.56 1.14 -1.61
CA ASN A 39 3.54 1.05 -2.68
C ASN A 39 4.63 2.11 -2.55
N LYS A 40 4.25 3.30 -2.11
CA LYS A 40 5.22 4.34 -1.89
C LYS A 40 6.22 3.94 -0.82
N GLU A 41 5.73 3.37 0.28
CA GLU A 41 6.61 2.96 1.35
C GLU A 41 7.51 1.82 0.92
N ARG A 42 6.95 0.88 0.15
CA ARG A 42 7.78 -0.21 -0.35
C ARG A 42 8.92 0.33 -1.21
N ARG A 43 8.63 1.33 -2.01
CA ARG A 43 9.64 1.92 -2.87
C ARG A 43 10.69 2.64 -2.03
N GLU A 44 10.27 3.36 -1.02
CA GLU A 44 11.19 4.10 -0.17
C GLU A 44 12.10 3.16 0.61
N HIS A 45 11.58 1.99 0.96
CA HIS A 45 12.37 1.01 1.69
C HIS A 45 13.17 0.09 0.77
N GLY A 46 13.07 0.30 -0.53
CA GLY A 46 13.81 -0.50 -1.48
C GLY A 46 13.31 -1.92 -1.62
N GLU A 47 12.04 -2.13 -1.36
CA GLU A 47 11.47 -3.47 -1.43
C GLU A 47 11.13 -3.91 -2.83
N THR A 48 11.11 -2.98 -3.79
CA THR A 48 10.81 -3.32 -5.17
C THR A 48 12.09 -3.58 -5.92
N LYS A 49 12.05 -4.59 -6.78
CA LYS A 49 13.22 -4.92 -7.56
C LYS A 49 13.62 -3.81 -8.51
N GLU A 50 12.64 -3.18 -9.09
CA GLU A 50 12.91 -2.13 -10.06
C GLU A 50 13.77 -1.04 -9.46
N GLN A 51 13.42 -0.66 -8.25
CA GLN A 51 14.16 0.40 -7.60
C GLN A 51 15.58 -0.04 -7.29
N ARG A 52 15.74 -1.28 -6.89
CA ARG A 52 17.07 -1.79 -6.55
C ARG A 52 17.97 -1.89 -7.77
N SER A 53 17.40 -2.29 -8.88
CA SER A 53 18.21 -2.48 -10.07
C SER A 53 18.65 -1.15 -10.67
N ARG A 54 18.04 -0.07 -10.26
CA ARG A 54 18.45 1.23 -10.78
C ARG A 54 19.75 1.72 -10.13
N ASP A 55 20.11 1.16 -9.06
CA ASP A 55 21.36 1.54 -8.42
C ASP A 55 22.54 0.94 -9.15
#